data_1a1d825fca2067ddc0b24d1e31f641f7
#
_entry.id   1a1d825fca2067ddc0b24d1e31f641f7
#
_cell.length_a   1.000
_cell.length_b   1.000
_cell.length_c   1.000
_cell.angle_alpha   90.00
_cell.angle_beta   90.00
_cell.angle_gamma   90.00
#
_symmetry.space_group_name_H-M   'P 1'
#
loop_
_entity.id
_entity.type
_entity.pdbx_description
1 polymer ?
#
loop_
_entity_poly.entity_id
_entity_poly.type
_entity_poly.pdbx_seq_one_letter_code
_entity_poly.pdbx_strand_id
1 'polypeptide(L)'
;NSGLQIYSAMLRDSVGAAATNVSPSESPADVYRDVAKITERKLAEEAQCDSEEAVWAKEWLDFGIDRKLTKTPTMTLVYSATLFSCRDYVRDELNERFDTGKAINPFKDDEDAFIRASFYLAKVIWSSIGECVVSAQACMDWMQKIARDVSKENIPIIWQTPSGFKVVQQYPEYKTLRIQTHIDGHLMRPRLANPDYQKVD
;
A
#
# COMPACT_ATOMS: atom_id res chain seq x y z
N ASN A 1 -0.71 -5.98 15.44
CA ASN A 1 -1.67 -6.05 14.33
C ASN A 1 -2.23 -7.47 14.24
N SER A 2 -3.50 -7.64 14.64
CA SER A 2 -4.17 -8.95 14.64
C SER A 2 -4.26 -9.59 13.26
N GLY A 3 -4.41 -8.81 12.21
CA GLY A 3 -4.42 -9.34 10.84
C GLY A 3 -3.12 -10.05 10.48
N LEU A 4 -1.97 -9.43 10.73
CA LEU A 4 -0.66 -10.06 10.51
C LEU A 4 -0.47 -11.31 11.36
N GLN A 5 -0.92 -11.30 12.63
CA GLN A 5 -0.86 -12.46 13.52
C GLN A 5 -1.69 -13.63 12.99
N ILE A 6 -2.92 -13.35 12.55
CA ILE A 6 -3.81 -14.35 11.97
C ILE A 6 -3.20 -14.96 10.72
N TYR A 7 -2.71 -14.13 9.79
CA TYR A 7 -2.05 -14.64 8.57
C TYR A 7 -0.83 -15.49 8.90
N SER A 8 0.04 -15.03 9.81
CA SER A 8 1.23 -15.79 10.21
C SER A 8 0.86 -17.14 10.81
N ALA A 9 -0.17 -17.19 11.66
CA ALA A 9 -0.64 -18.44 12.26
C ALA A 9 -1.28 -19.38 11.22
N MET A 10 -2.18 -18.86 10.38
CA MET A 10 -2.91 -19.67 9.37
C MET A 10 -1.96 -20.23 8.31
N LEU A 11 -0.98 -19.46 7.88
CA LEU A 11 -0.04 -19.83 6.83
C LEU A 11 1.23 -20.53 7.38
N ARG A 12 1.32 -20.73 8.70
CA ARG A 12 2.47 -21.32 9.38
C ARG A 12 3.78 -20.61 9.06
N ASP A 13 3.71 -19.29 8.96
CA ASP A 13 4.85 -18.42 8.67
C ASP A 13 5.65 -18.18 9.95
N SER A 14 6.79 -18.86 10.09
CA SER A 14 7.66 -18.74 11.28
C SER A 14 8.29 -17.34 11.39
N VAL A 15 8.59 -16.68 10.26
CA VAL A 15 9.19 -15.33 10.23
C VAL A 15 8.15 -14.31 10.68
N GLY A 16 6.97 -14.30 10.05
CA GLY A 16 5.87 -13.43 10.44
C GLY A 16 5.36 -13.70 11.86
N ALA A 17 5.34 -14.97 12.30
CA ALA A 17 4.94 -15.35 13.67
C ALA A 17 5.92 -14.78 14.72
N ALA A 18 7.22 -14.83 14.47
CA ALA A 18 8.23 -14.22 15.34
C ALA A 18 8.10 -12.69 15.35
N ALA A 19 8.01 -12.06 14.18
CA ALA A 19 7.88 -10.60 14.05
C ALA A 19 6.61 -10.01 14.68
N THR A 20 5.55 -10.84 14.82
CA THR A 20 4.23 -10.40 15.34
C THR A 20 3.88 -10.96 16.71
N ASN A 21 4.82 -11.58 17.42
CA ASN A 21 4.63 -12.15 18.76
C ASN A 21 3.60 -13.31 18.82
N VAL A 22 3.52 -14.10 17.77
CA VAL A 22 2.73 -15.33 17.73
C VAL A 22 3.56 -16.51 18.24
N SER A 23 4.87 -16.50 17.97
CA SER A 23 5.82 -17.46 18.50
C SER A 23 6.41 -16.99 19.84
N PRO A 24 6.71 -17.88 20.79
CA PRO A 24 7.40 -17.51 22.02
C PRO A 24 8.78 -16.87 21.73
N SER A 25 9.09 -15.81 22.46
CA SER A 25 10.40 -15.13 22.41
C SER A 25 10.76 -14.56 23.76
N GLU A 26 12.04 -14.32 24.03
CA GLU A 26 12.53 -13.72 25.28
C GLU A 26 12.09 -12.26 25.45
N SER A 27 11.90 -11.56 24.34
CA SER A 27 11.45 -10.16 24.32
C SER A 27 10.39 -9.93 23.26
N PRO A 28 9.44 -8.98 23.48
CA PRO A 28 8.45 -8.65 22.47
C PRO A 28 9.09 -8.10 21.19
N ALA A 29 8.70 -8.66 20.04
CA ALA A 29 9.06 -8.15 18.73
C ALA A 29 8.21 -6.93 18.37
N ASP A 30 8.75 -6.03 17.55
CA ASP A 30 8.06 -4.89 16.98
C ASP A 30 8.25 -4.88 15.46
N VAL A 31 7.34 -5.51 14.74
CA VAL A 31 7.37 -5.63 13.28
C VAL A 31 7.56 -4.28 12.57
N TYR A 32 7.02 -3.20 13.12
CA TYR A 32 7.15 -1.88 12.52
C TYR A 32 8.58 -1.34 12.62
N ARG A 33 9.23 -1.58 13.76
CA ARG A 33 10.63 -1.23 13.97
C ARG A 33 11.55 -2.13 13.12
N ASP A 34 11.20 -3.38 12.95
CA ASP A 34 12.00 -4.31 12.14
C ASP A 34 11.90 -3.93 10.65
N VAL A 35 10.73 -3.53 10.16
CA VAL A 35 10.57 -2.95 8.82
C VAL A 35 11.42 -1.68 8.67
N ALA A 36 11.46 -0.78 9.68
CA ALA A 36 12.29 0.42 9.64
C ALA A 36 13.78 0.07 9.50
N LYS A 37 14.29 -0.88 10.29
CA LYS A 37 15.70 -1.33 10.22
C LYS A 37 16.05 -1.95 8.86
N ILE A 38 15.15 -2.76 8.30
CA ILE A 38 15.38 -3.34 6.96
C ILE A 38 15.38 -2.24 5.91
N THR A 39 14.49 -1.24 6.05
CA THR A 39 14.47 -0.08 5.16
C THR A 39 15.79 0.69 5.24
N GLU A 40 16.29 1.00 6.44
CA GLU A 40 17.60 1.65 6.63
C GLU A 40 18.74 0.84 6.02
N ARG A 41 18.76 -0.49 6.20
CA ARG A 41 19.77 -1.36 5.57
C ARG A 41 19.75 -1.24 4.05
N LYS A 42 18.56 -1.32 3.42
CA LYS A 42 18.40 -1.21 1.96
C LYS A 42 18.82 0.17 1.44
N LEU A 43 18.45 1.23 2.15
CA LEU A 43 18.89 2.58 1.82
C LEU A 43 20.42 2.71 1.93
N ALA A 44 21.06 2.10 2.94
CA ALA A 44 22.50 2.12 3.11
C ALA A 44 23.23 1.33 2.00
N GLU A 45 22.65 0.25 1.51
CA GLU A 45 23.15 -0.50 0.36
C GLU A 45 23.05 0.35 -0.92
N GLU A 46 21.91 0.97 -1.20
CA GLU A 46 21.70 1.82 -2.37
C GLU A 46 22.57 3.09 -2.33
N ALA A 47 22.77 3.68 -1.17
CA ALA A 47 23.60 4.88 -0.99
C ALA A 47 25.08 4.70 -1.43
N GLN A 48 25.53 3.45 -1.62
CA GLN A 48 26.88 3.12 -2.10
C GLN A 48 26.92 3.00 -3.64
N CYS A 49 25.77 2.98 -4.31
CA CYS A 49 25.69 2.90 -5.76
C CYS A 49 25.93 4.28 -6.41
N ASP A 50 26.17 4.27 -7.72
CA ASP A 50 26.26 5.48 -8.54
C ASP A 50 24.97 5.65 -9.34
N SER A 51 23.90 6.08 -8.65
CA SER A 51 22.56 6.20 -9.18
C SER A 51 21.86 7.47 -8.66
N GLU A 52 20.80 7.92 -9.31
CA GLU A 52 19.95 9.01 -8.81
C GLU A 52 19.31 8.62 -7.46
N GLU A 53 18.89 7.37 -7.34
CA GLU A 53 18.33 6.80 -6.12
C GLU A 53 19.32 6.81 -4.95
N ALA A 54 20.62 6.69 -5.20
CA ALA A 54 21.65 6.76 -4.16
C ALA A 54 21.69 8.14 -3.46
N VAL A 55 21.42 9.22 -4.19
CA VAL A 55 21.31 10.56 -3.60
C VAL A 55 20.11 10.61 -2.66
N TRP A 56 18.95 10.15 -3.10
CA TRP A 56 17.75 10.10 -2.25
C TRP A 56 17.91 9.16 -1.06
N ALA A 57 18.61 8.03 -1.25
CA ALA A 57 18.88 7.09 -0.16
C ALA A 57 19.71 7.73 0.95
N LYS A 58 20.73 8.54 0.61
CA LYS A 58 21.54 9.30 1.60
C LYS A 58 20.68 10.29 2.37
N GLU A 59 19.88 11.10 1.67
CA GLU A 59 18.99 12.08 2.30
C GLU A 59 17.98 11.41 3.26
N TRP A 60 17.42 10.27 2.88
CA TRP A 60 16.50 9.53 3.74
C TRP A 60 17.19 8.85 4.92
N LEU A 61 18.45 8.42 4.79
CA LEU A 61 19.24 7.92 5.92
C LEU A 61 19.53 9.01 6.93
N ASP A 62 19.93 10.20 6.45
CA ASP A 62 20.19 11.37 7.30
C ASP A 62 18.90 11.88 7.98
N PHE A 63 17.77 11.78 7.28
CA PHE A 63 16.44 12.08 7.84
C PHE A 63 16.04 11.10 8.94
N GLY A 64 16.41 9.83 8.82
CA GLY A 64 16.09 8.74 9.74
C GLY A 64 14.73 8.10 9.49
N ILE A 65 14.74 6.76 9.45
CA ILE A 65 13.54 5.93 9.23
C ILE A 65 13.08 5.38 10.56
N ASP A 66 12.00 5.91 11.08
CA ASP A 66 11.46 5.49 12.37
C ASP A 66 10.23 4.57 12.25
N ARG A 67 9.84 4.05 13.41
CA ARG A 67 8.66 3.19 13.57
C ARG A 67 7.36 3.85 13.09
N LYS A 68 7.21 5.18 13.24
CA LYS A 68 5.96 5.88 12.90
C LYS A 68 5.77 5.90 11.39
N LEU A 69 6.84 6.12 10.64
CA LEU A 69 6.83 6.15 9.18
C LEU A 69 6.44 4.80 8.56
N THR A 70 6.87 3.68 9.16
CA THR A 70 6.62 2.33 8.65
C THR A 70 5.32 1.70 9.18
N LYS A 71 4.72 2.26 10.24
CA LYS A 71 3.59 1.65 10.94
C LYS A 71 2.35 1.54 10.06
N THR A 72 1.90 2.62 9.46
CA THR A 72 0.66 2.64 8.66
C THR A 72 0.76 1.74 7.43
N PRO A 73 1.82 1.81 6.59
CA PRO A 73 1.98 0.88 5.48
C PRO A 73 1.97 -0.59 5.88
N THR A 74 2.68 -0.94 6.97
CA THR A 74 2.73 -2.32 7.46
C THR A 74 1.38 -2.79 8.02
N MET A 75 0.66 -1.91 8.71
CA MET A 75 -0.67 -2.25 9.25
C MET A 75 -1.69 -2.54 8.18
N THR A 76 -1.66 -1.80 7.08
CA THR A 76 -2.69 -1.82 6.03
C THR A 76 -2.45 -2.89 4.98
N LEU A 77 -1.27 -3.51 4.94
CA LEU A 77 -0.95 -4.60 4.00
C LEU A 77 -2.05 -5.67 3.96
N VAL A 78 -2.47 -6.17 5.12
CA VAL A 78 -3.48 -7.23 5.25
C VAL A 78 -4.91 -6.78 4.93
N TYR A 79 -5.11 -5.53 4.61
CA TYR A 79 -6.37 -4.93 4.18
C TYR A 79 -6.32 -4.48 2.73
N SER A 80 -5.54 -5.17 1.90
CA SER A 80 -5.37 -4.91 0.46
C SER A 80 -4.73 -3.57 0.11
N ALA A 81 -3.91 -3.01 1.00
CA ALA A 81 -3.08 -1.86 0.64
C ALA A 81 -2.15 -2.22 -0.54
N THR A 82 -1.88 -1.25 -1.36
CA THR A 82 -0.99 -1.36 -2.52
C THR A 82 0.25 -0.49 -2.34
N LEU A 83 1.23 -0.63 -3.24
CA LEU A 83 2.37 0.29 -3.27
C LEU A 83 1.93 1.77 -3.39
N PHE A 84 0.86 2.05 -4.13
CA PHE A 84 0.31 3.42 -4.23
C PHE A 84 -0.26 3.92 -2.91
N SER A 85 -1.00 3.06 -2.19
CA SER A 85 -1.45 3.39 -0.83
C SER A 85 -0.27 3.61 0.12
N CYS A 86 0.77 2.77 0.03
CA CYS A 86 2.01 2.96 0.81
C CYS A 86 2.65 4.31 0.54
N ARG A 87 2.75 4.72 -0.75
CA ARG A 87 3.25 6.04 -1.15
C ARG A 87 2.47 7.15 -0.48
N ASP A 88 1.15 7.07 -0.51
CA ASP A 88 0.30 8.12 0.05
C ASP A 88 0.46 8.20 1.57
N TYR A 89 0.48 7.07 2.29
CA TYR A 89 0.73 7.05 3.74
C TYR A 89 2.11 7.59 4.13
N VAL A 90 3.15 7.26 3.37
CA VAL A 90 4.51 7.76 3.61
C VAL A 90 4.55 9.27 3.40
N ARG A 91 3.97 9.76 2.31
CA ARG A 91 3.94 11.18 1.98
C ARG A 91 3.12 11.98 3.00
N ASP A 92 1.98 11.47 3.43
CA ASP A 92 1.13 12.13 4.42
C ASP A 92 1.85 12.25 5.78
N GLU A 93 2.54 11.20 6.22
CA GLU A 93 3.35 11.23 7.45
C GLU A 93 4.53 12.22 7.34
N LEU A 94 5.21 12.28 6.19
CA LEU A 94 6.29 13.24 5.94
C LEU A 94 5.76 14.68 5.97
N ASN A 95 4.66 14.96 5.26
CA ASN A 95 4.04 16.28 5.23
C ASN A 95 3.59 16.71 6.63
N GLU A 96 2.94 15.81 7.41
CA GLU A 96 2.57 16.12 8.80
C GLU A 96 3.79 16.55 9.64
N ARG A 97 4.94 15.90 9.46
CA ARG A 97 6.16 16.25 10.18
C ARG A 97 6.71 17.61 9.76
N PHE A 98 6.68 17.90 8.47
CA PHE A 98 7.17 19.18 7.93
C PHE A 98 6.26 20.34 8.35
N ASP A 99 4.95 20.19 8.22
CA ASP A 99 3.95 21.20 8.59
C ASP A 99 3.94 21.50 10.09
N THR A 100 4.19 20.48 10.92
CA THR A 100 4.27 20.64 12.38
C THR A 100 5.64 21.06 12.89
N GLY A 101 6.63 21.24 12.00
CA GLY A 101 8.00 21.62 12.36
C GLY A 101 8.78 20.55 13.14
N LYS A 102 8.30 19.29 13.13
CA LYS A 102 8.99 18.15 13.77
C LYS A 102 10.20 17.66 12.98
N ALA A 103 10.24 17.95 11.69
CA ALA A 103 11.35 17.62 10.82
C ALA A 103 11.51 18.67 9.72
N ILE A 104 12.68 18.70 9.11
CA ILE A 104 12.97 19.58 7.97
C ILE A 104 12.89 18.72 6.70
N ASN A 105 12.21 19.23 5.68
CA ASN A 105 12.15 18.58 4.38
C ASN A 105 13.53 18.65 3.69
N PRO A 106 14.19 17.51 3.40
CA PRO A 106 15.48 17.52 2.71
C PRO A 106 15.39 18.08 1.28
N PHE A 107 14.20 18.06 0.67
CA PHE A 107 13.93 18.49 -0.71
C PHE A 107 13.09 19.77 -0.78
N LYS A 108 13.17 20.65 0.23
CA LYS A 108 12.30 21.83 0.37
C LYS A 108 12.32 22.78 -0.83
N ASP A 109 13.42 22.79 -1.58
CA ASP A 109 13.65 23.70 -2.71
C ASP A 109 13.26 23.07 -4.08
N ASP A 110 12.88 21.78 -4.08
CA ASP A 110 12.47 21.03 -5.28
C ASP A 110 11.32 20.07 -4.97
N GLU A 111 10.09 20.51 -5.28
CA GLU A 111 8.87 19.73 -5.05
C GLU A 111 8.84 18.46 -5.91
N ASP A 112 9.33 18.52 -7.15
CA ASP A 112 9.39 17.35 -8.03
C ASP A 112 10.39 16.31 -7.51
N ALA A 113 11.53 16.75 -6.97
CA ALA A 113 12.47 15.86 -6.31
C ALA A 113 11.85 15.21 -5.06
N PHE A 114 11.12 15.97 -4.24
CA PHE A 114 10.40 15.42 -3.08
C PHE A 114 9.38 14.35 -3.49
N ILE A 115 8.58 14.59 -4.52
CA ILE A 115 7.59 13.61 -5.01
C ILE A 115 8.27 12.32 -5.46
N ARG A 116 9.36 12.40 -6.23
CA ARG A 116 10.12 11.24 -6.69
C ARG A 116 10.82 10.51 -5.55
N ALA A 117 11.51 11.24 -4.68
CA ALA A 117 12.24 10.68 -3.54
C ALA A 117 11.29 10.03 -2.51
N SER A 118 10.12 10.61 -2.24
CA SER A 118 9.11 10.01 -1.36
C SER A 118 8.51 8.74 -1.95
N PHE A 119 8.30 8.68 -3.28
CA PHE A 119 7.86 7.46 -3.95
C PHE A 119 8.95 6.36 -3.94
N TYR A 120 10.21 6.73 -4.13
CA TYR A 120 11.34 5.82 -3.97
C TYR A 120 11.37 5.24 -2.55
N LEU A 121 11.28 6.09 -1.51
CA LEU A 121 11.21 5.63 -0.12
C LEU A 121 10.05 4.66 0.12
N ALA A 122 8.88 4.96 -0.43
CA ALA A 122 7.71 4.07 -0.33
C ALA A 122 7.97 2.70 -0.98
N LYS A 123 8.67 2.64 -2.12
CA LYS A 123 9.09 1.37 -2.75
C LYS A 123 10.02 0.56 -1.83
N VAL A 124 10.98 1.23 -1.20
CA VAL A 124 11.92 0.56 -0.28
C VAL A 124 11.18 0.04 0.95
N ILE A 125 10.29 0.84 1.56
CA ILE A 125 9.44 0.42 2.69
C ILE A 125 8.56 -0.76 2.28
N TRP A 126 7.90 -0.71 1.14
CA TRP A 126 7.04 -1.78 0.64
C TRP A 126 7.79 -3.10 0.46
N SER A 127 8.98 -3.04 -0.14
CA SER A 127 9.89 -4.18 -0.26
C SER A 127 10.35 -4.71 1.10
N SER A 128 10.56 -3.83 2.08
CA SER A 128 10.99 -4.20 3.44
C SER A 128 9.88 -4.89 4.24
N ILE A 129 8.62 -4.47 4.04
CA ILE A 129 7.46 -5.15 4.62
C ILE A 129 7.41 -6.61 4.16
N GLY A 130 7.66 -6.87 2.86
CA GLY A 130 7.68 -8.22 2.31
C GLY A 130 8.74 -9.15 2.91
N GLU A 131 9.85 -8.61 3.41
CA GLU A 131 10.87 -9.41 4.12
C GLU A 131 10.42 -9.77 5.55
N CYS A 132 9.61 -8.93 6.19
CA CYS A 132 9.11 -9.18 7.55
C CYS A 132 7.90 -10.10 7.59
N VAL A 133 7.01 -10.04 6.59
CA VAL A 133 5.71 -10.72 6.59
C VAL A 133 5.46 -11.43 5.26
N VAL A 134 6.38 -12.29 4.90
CA VAL A 134 6.50 -12.96 3.59
C VAL A 134 5.19 -13.65 3.18
N SER A 135 4.65 -14.50 4.05
CA SER A 135 3.45 -15.28 3.73
C SER A 135 2.20 -14.43 3.66
N ALA A 136 2.09 -13.38 4.49
CA ALA A 136 0.95 -12.47 4.45
C ALA A 136 0.93 -11.70 3.13
N GLN A 137 2.08 -11.20 2.68
CA GLN A 137 2.17 -10.52 1.38
C GLN A 137 1.85 -11.46 0.22
N ALA A 138 2.43 -12.66 0.19
CA ALA A 138 2.16 -13.65 -0.86
C ALA A 138 0.67 -14.03 -0.93
N CYS A 139 0.01 -14.16 0.22
CA CYS A 139 -1.42 -14.44 0.28
C CYS A 139 -2.26 -13.27 -0.24
N MET A 140 -1.91 -12.03 0.10
CA MET A 140 -2.60 -10.84 -0.42
C MET A 140 -2.44 -10.71 -1.93
N ASP A 141 -1.23 -10.91 -2.46
CA ASP A 141 -0.96 -10.90 -3.90
C ASP A 141 -1.77 -11.98 -4.64
N TRP A 142 -1.85 -13.18 -4.05
CA TRP A 142 -2.65 -14.28 -4.59
C TRP A 142 -4.14 -13.95 -4.61
N MET A 143 -4.71 -13.42 -3.51
CA MET A 143 -6.13 -13.03 -3.45
C MET A 143 -6.45 -11.91 -4.45
N GLN A 144 -5.58 -10.90 -4.57
CA GLN A 144 -5.74 -9.83 -5.54
C GLN A 144 -5.66 -10.34 -6.98
N LYS A 145 -4.78 -11.31 -7.25
CA LYS A 145 -4.70 -11.94 -8.57
C LYS A 145 -5.99 -12.68 -8.91
N ILE A 146 -6.51 -13.51 -7.99
CA ILE A 146 -7.80 -14.20 -8.18
C ILE A 146 -8.92 -13.19 -8.45
N ALA A 147 -9.02 -12.14 -7.62
CA ALA A 147 -10.04 -11.13 -7.79
C ALA A 147 -9.98 -10.50 -9.19
N ARG A 148 -8.79 -10.13 -9.65
CA ARG A 148 -8.59 -9.58 -11.01
C ARG A 148 -8.95 -10.58 -12.11
N ASP A 149 -8.63 -11.85 -11.94
CA ASP A 149 -8.91 -12.87 -12.96
C ASP A 149 -10.41 -13.17 -13.04
N VAL A 150 -11.10 -13.25 -11.90
CA VAL A 150 -12.55 -13.41 -11.85
C VAL A 150 -13.28 -12.19 -12.43
N SER A 151 -12.81 -10.98 -12.11
CA SER A 151 -13.39 -9.73 -12.66
C SER A 151 -13.26 -9.65 -14.18
N LYS A 152 -12.16 -10.16 -14.78
CA LYS A 152 -12.02 -10.22 -16.25
C LYS A 152 -13.08 -11.07 -16.93
N GLU A 153 -13.53 -12.13 -16.25
CA GLU A 153 -14.62 -13.01 -16.73
C GLU A 153 -16.01 -12.39 -16.47
N ASN A 154 -16.09 -11.18 -15.95
CA ASN A 154 -17.34 -10.50 -15.58
C ASN A 154 -18.20 -11.27 -14.56
N ILE A 155 -17.55 -11.99 -13.65
CA ILE A 155 -18.20 -12.84 -12.65
C ILE A 155 -18.10 -12.15 -11.28
N PRO A 156 -19.20 -12.04 -10.51
CA PRO A 156 -19.15 -11.52 -9.16
C PRO A 156 -18.39 -12.47 -8.22
N ILE A 157 -17.62 -11.91 -7.27
CA ILE A 157 -16.97 -12.70 -6.23
C ILE A 157 -17.98 -12.95 -5.11
N ILE A 158 -18.23 -14.22 -4.80
CA ILE A 158 -19.20 -14.62 -3.79
C ILE A 158 -18.51 -15.49 -2.75
N TRP A 159 -18.68 -15.16 -1.48
CA TRP A 159 -18.22 -16.01 -0.39
C TRP A 159 -19.19 -15.99 0.80
N GLN A 160 -18.98 -16.87 1.74
CA GLN A 160 -19.76 -16.94 2.97
C GLN A 160 -18.84 -16.79 4.16
N THR A 161 -19.24 -15.93 5.11
CA THR A 161 -18.52 -15.78 6.36
C THR A 161 -18.72 -17.00 7.27
N PRO A 162 -17.87 -17.23 8.28
CA PRO A 162 -18.06 -18.32 9.24
C PRO A 162 -19.40 -18.27 9.98
N SER A 163 -20.03 -17.09 10.11
CA SER A 163 -21.36 -16.90 10.71
C SER A 163 -22.50 -17.21 9.73
N GLY A 164 -22.21 -17.65 8.50
CA GLY A 164 -23.23 -17.97 7.49
C GLY A 164 -23.69 -16.79 6.63
N PHE A 165 -23.17 -15.58 6.86
CA PHE A 165 -23.53 -14.41 6.05
C PHE A 165 -22.93 -14.50 4.65
N LYS A 166 -23.79 -14.44 3.62
CA LYS A 166 -23.37 -14.45 2.22
C LYS A 166 -22.94 -13.04 1.79
N VAL A 167 -21.71 -12.91 1.32
CA VAL A 167 -21.17 -11.69 0.74
C VAL A 167 -21.13 -11.82 -0.77
N VAL A 168 -21.64 -10.81 -1.47
CA VAL A 168 -21.57 -10.69 -2.93
C VAL A 168 -20.84 -9.40 -3.24
N GLN A 169 -19.66 -9.53 -3.83
CA GLN A 169 -18.86 -8.40 -4.29
C GLN A 169 -19.06 -8.28 -5.80
N GLN A 170 -19.82 -7.27 -6.17
CA GLN A 170 -20.13 -6.96 -7.56
C GLN A 170 -20.23 -5.44 -7.70
N TYR A 171 -19.26 -4.85 -8.37
CA TYR A 171 -19.23 -3.42 -8.65
C TYR A 171 -19.38 -3.21 -10.16
N PRO A 172 -20.61 -3.03 -10.65
CA PRO A 172 -20.84 -2.88 -12.09
C PRO A 172 -20.32 -1.53 -12.57
N GLU A 173 -19.39 -1.56 -13.52
CA GLU A 173 -18.94 -0.39 -14.25
C GLU A 173 -19.67 -0.29 -15.58
N TYR A 174 -20.32 0.84 -15.84
CA TYR A 174 -21.05 1.07 -17.07
C TYR A 174 -20.23 1.90 -18.03
N LYS A 175 -20.16 1.48 -19.29
CA LYS A 175 -19.61 2.32 -20.36
C LYS A 175 -20.43 3.58 -20.49
N THR A 176 -19.80 4.75 -20.42
CA THR A 176 -20.50 6.02 -20.52
C THR A 176 -20.70 6.45 -21.97
N LEU A 177 -21.93 6.83 -22.29
CA LEU A 177 -22.27 7.52 -23.54
C LEU A 177 -22.15 9.03 -23.31
N ARG A 178 -21.46 9.71 -24.23
CA ARG A 178 -21.44 11.18 -24.27
C ARG A 178 -22.56 11.65 -25.18
N ILE A 179 -23.54 12.34 -24.63
CA ILE A 179 -24.64 12.92 -25.37
C ILE A 179 -24.40 14.42 -25.46
N GLN A 180 -24.63 14.98 -26.65
CA GLN A 180 -24.70 16.44 -26.82
C GLN A 180 -26.16 16.84 -26.86
N THR A 181 -26.58 17.73 -26.00
CA THR A 181 -27.93 18.28 -25.97
C THR A 181 -27.90 19.78 -25.69
N HIS A 182 -28.95 20.49 -26.08
CA HIS A 182 -29.12 21.88 -25.72
C HIS A 182 -30.23 22.00 -24.69
N ILE A 183 -29.97 22.63 -23.56
CA ILE A 183 -30.92 22.95 -22.53
C ILE A 183 -30.88 24.46 -22.35
N ASP A 184 -32.02 25.11 -22.52
CA ASP A 184 -32.15 26.57 -22.45
C ASP A 184 -31.16 27.33 -23.34
N GLY A 185 -30.89 26.79 -24.55
CA GLY A 185 -29.93 27.36 -25.52
C GLY A 185 -28.48 27.10 -25.21
N HIS A 186 -28.14 26.46 -24.09
CA HIS A 186 -26.77 26.10 -23.73
C HIS A 186 -26.43 24.68 -24.16
N LEU A 187 -25.26 24.50 -24.80
CA LEU A 187 -24.75 23.18 -25.16
C LEU A 187 -24.28 22.46 -23.89
N MET A 188 -24.92 21.36 -23.57
CA MET A 188 -24.53 20.46 -22.48
C MET A 188 -24.02 19.13 -23.04
N ARG A 189 -23.06 18.51 -22.32
CA ARG A 189 -22.46 17.22 -22.69
C ARG A 189 -22.49 16.25 -21.52
N PRO A 190 -23.69 15.83 -21.08
CA PRO A 190 -23.82 14.88 -20.00
C PRO A 190 -23.22 13.52 -20.41
N ARG A 191 -22.73 12.79 -19.39
CA ARG A 191 -22.31 11.40 -19.52
C ARG A 191 -23.40 10.54 -18.91
N LEU A 192 -23.97 9.65 -19.70
CA LEU A 192 -24.97 8.69 -19.24
C LEU A 192 -24.40 7.28 -19.22
N ALA A 193 -24.81 6.48 -18.24
CA ALA A 193 -24.46 5.06 -18.21
C ALA A 193 -25.16 4.35 -19.38
N ASN A 194 -24.41 3.53 -20.12
CA ASN A 194 -24.99 2.68 -21.15
C ASN A 194 -25.54 1.40 -20.47
N PRO A 195 -26.86 1.19 -20.47
CA PRO A 195 -27.47 0.02 -19.83
C PRO A 195 -27.07 -1.31 -20.51
N ASP A 196 -26.68 -1.26 -21.77
CA ASP A 196 -26.32 -2.45 -22.55
C ASP A 196 -24.88 -2.93 -22.33
N TYR A 197 -24.10 -2.17 -21.55
CA TYR A 197 -22.72 -2.52 -21.24
C TYR A 197 -22.46 -2.42 -19.76
N GLN A 198 -22.30 -3.57 -19.13
CA GLN A 198 -21.95 -3.71 -17.73
C GLN A 198 -20.70 -4.59 -17.61
N LYS A 199 -19.70 -4.09 -16.89
CA LYS A 199 -18.52 -4.84 -16.48
C LYS A 199 -18.51 -4.93 -14.96
N VAL A 200 -18.10 -6.06 -14.43
CA VAL A 200 -17.85 -6.22 -12.99
C VAL A 200 -16.38 -5.94 -12.71
N ASP A 201 -16.10 -5.03 -11.78
CA ASP A 201 -14.76 -4.77 -11.26
C ASP A 201 -14.46 -5.62 -10.03
#